data_f94afc95bbd0047eb010ecf2017116b5
#
_entry.id   f94afc95bbd0047eb010ecf2017116b5
#
_cell.length_a   1.000
_cell.length_b   1.000
_cell.length_c   1.000
_cell.angle_alpha   90.00
_cell.angle_beta   90.00
_cell.angle_gamma   90.00
#
_symmetry.space_group_name_H-M   'P 1'
#
loop_
_entity.id
_entity.type
_entity.pdbx_description
1 polymer ?
#
loop_
_entity_poly.entity_id
_entity_poly.type
_entity_poly.pdbx_seq_one_letter_code
_entity_poly.pdbx_strand_id
1 'polypeptide(L)'
;VVIQLLYHPLLTTGFGMSLGILVLFITINNPHANIDTLTGLYNHLYLARKSNELISAGKSFHIITVYLYQLKHINKIAGVQGGNSILKLTARKLGEMCGKKAFRTTGKSFMILTGSLEEYEYYLTQLKRMFDGNSKLNVNNKIITMPVIISGIMNAQKLGDSGLILEYAEYLEALSAKNGLTEVIQDDYQTMNGFLYNKRVEQYLHKAITEDLFEIYYQPVYSTRKKCFITLEALSRLQHPELGWIAPDVFIQIAEKNHMIEQITDLQFSRVCRFLGENRYLM
;
A
#
# COMPACT_ATOMS: atom_id res chain seq x y z
N VAL A 1 -42.97 30.58 37.37
CA VAL A 1 -42.60 29.15 37.56
C VAL A 1 -42.76 28.36 36.25
N VAL A 2 -43.90 28.43 35.53
CA VAL A 2 -44.12 27.68 34.28
C VAL A 2 -43.14 28.11 33.16
N ILE A 3 -42.83 29.39 33.03
CA ILE A 3 -41.86 29.92 32.05
C ILE A 3 -40.45 29.47 32.38
N GLN A 4 -40.04 29.38 33.65
CA GLN A 4 -38.74 28.86 34.04
C GLN A 4 -38.57 27.35 33.75
N LEU A 5 -39.67 26.57 33.91
CA LEU A 5 -39.65 25.13 33.60
C LEU A 5 -39.50 24.82 32.08
N LEU A 6 -39.99 25.70 31.23
CA LEU A 6 -39.87 25.60 29.76
C LEU A 6 -38.53 26.15 29.25
N TYR A 7 -37.96 27.15 29.91
CA TYR A 7 -36.69 27.76 29.49
C TYR A 7 -35.45 26.91 29.86
N HIS A 8 -35.51 26.17 30.97
CA HIS A 8 -34.36 25.36 31.42
C HIS A 8 -33.96 24.24 30.43
N PRO A 9 -34.87 23.41 29.92
CA PRO A 9 -34.51 22.38 28.93
C PRO A 9 -34.09 22.98 27.59
N LEU A 10 -34.63 24.14 27.18
CA LEU A 10 -34.24 24.81 25.94
C LEU A 10 -32.80 25.37 26.03
N LEU A 11 -32.43 25.96 27.16
CA LEU A 11 -31.08 26.46 27.43
C LEU A 11 -30.05 25.33 27.52
N THR A 12 -30.39 24.21 28.19
CA THR A 12 -29.49 23.08 28.30
C THR A 12 -29.29 22.35 26.99
N THR A 13 -30.31 22.16 26.16
CA THR A 13 -30.23 21.58 24.83
C THR A 13 -29.45 22.48 23.87
N GLY A 14 -29.70 23.80 23.90
CA GLY A 14 -28.97 24.78 23.08
C GLY A 14 -27.48 24.84 23.45
N PHE A 15 -27.15 24.81 24.73
CA PHE A 15 -25.77 24.75 25.20
C PHE A 15 -25.08 23.43 24.81
N GLY A 16 -25.77 22.31 24.96
CA GLY A 16 -25.26 21.00 24.54
C GLY A 16 -24.99 20.93 23.05
N MET A 17 -25.90 21.46 22.20
CA MET A 17 -25.67 21.55 20.75
C MET A 17 -24.50 22.47 20.41
N SER A 18 -24.41 23.65 21.03
CA SER A 18 -23.30 24.58 20.79
C SER A 18 -21.96 24.01 21.21
N LEU A 19 -21.90 23.31 22.35
CA LEU A 19 -20.71 22.61 22.80
C LEU A 19 -20.35 21.45 21.83
N GLY A 20 -21.32 20.68 21.39
CA GLY A 20 -21.13 19.62 20.40
C GLY A 20 -20.58 20.13 19.08
N ILE A 21 -21.12 21.23 18.57
CA ILE A 21 -20.62 21.89 17.34
C ILE A 21 -19.20 22.44 17.56
N LEU A 22 -18.92 23.03 18.72
CA LEU A 22 -17.57 23.51 19.05
C LEU A 22 -16.56 22.37 19.14
N VAL A 23 -16.90 21.26 19.78
CA VAL A 23 -16.04 20.07 19.84
C VAL A 23 -15.82 19.48 18.44
N LEU A 24 -16.86 19.37 17.61
CA LEU A 24 -16.75 18.96 16.22
C LEU A 24 -15.85 19.91 15.42
N PHE A 25 -16.04 21.22 15.57
CA PHE A 25 -15.21 22.24 14.91
C PHE A 25 -13.73 22.12 15.31
N ILE A 26 -13.44 21.96 16.61
CA ILE A 26 -12.06 21.78 17.12
C ILE A 26 -11.48 20.47 16.59
N THR A 27 -12.26 19.38 16.55
CA THR A 27 -11.81 18.08 16.09
C THR A 27 -11.51 18.10 14.58
N ILE A 28 -12.38 18.70 13.78
CA ILE A 28 -12.22 18.80 12.33
C ILE A 28 -11.06 19.74 11.96
N ASN A 29 -10.87 20.83 12.71
CA ASN A 29 -9.84 21.84 12.44
C ASN A 29 -8.57 21.64 13.29
N ASN A 30 -8.39 20.46 13.93
CA ASN A 30 -7.19 20.20 14.72
C ASN A 30 -5.94 20.19 13.84
N PRO A 31 -5.08 21.22 13.86
CA PRO A 31 -3.87 21.25 13.02
C PRO A 31 -2.88 20.14 13.38
N HIS A 32 -2.93 19.61 14.61
CA HIS A 32 -2.08 18.51 15.05
C HIS A 32 -2.51 17.16 14.44
N ALA A 33 -3.76 17.00 13.99
CA ALA A 33 -4.22 15.78 13.31
C ALA A 33 -3.47 15.51 11.98
N ASN A 34 -2.83 16.52 11.42
CA ASN A 34 -2.12 16.43 10.15
C ASN A 34 -0.60 16.22 10.29
N ILE A 35 -0.08 16.19 11.53
CA ILE A 35 1.35 16.13 11.83
C ILE A 35 1.69 14.78 12.46
N ASP A 36 2.78 14.17 12.02
CA ASP A 36 3.36 13.00 12.68
C ASP A 36 4.09 13.42 13.95
N THR A 37 3.65 12.91 15.09
CA THR A 37 4.15 13.31 16.41
C THR A 37 5.59 12.95 16.68
N LEU A 38 6.14 11.92 16.01
CA LEU A 38 7.53 11.50 16.18
C LEU A 38 8.48 12.40 15.38
N THR A 39 8.11 12.77 14.17
CA THR A 39 9.01 13.41 13.21
C THR A 39 8.73 14.90 12.97
N GLY A 40 7.52 15.37 13.31
CA GLY A 40 7.10 16.74 13.05
C GLY A 40 6.74 17.05 11.59
N LEU A 41 6.90 16.09 10.67
CA LEU A 41 6.46 16.23 9.29
C LEU A 41 4.93 16.08 9.20
N TYR A 42 4.37 16.48 8.08
CA TYR A 42 2.98 16.12 7.77
C TYR A 42 2.82 14.61 7.65
N ASN A 43 1.64 14.11 8.03
CA ASN A 43 1.34 12.68 7.99
C ASN A 43 0.61 12.27 6.69
N HIS A 44 0.30 10.97 6.58
CA HIS A 44 -0.39 10.40 5.42
C HIS A 44 -1.79 10.99 5.20
N LEU A 45 -2.52 11.39 6.26
CA LEU A 45 -3.85 11.99 6.12
C LEU A 45 -3.78 13.35 5.40
N TYR A 46 -2.77 14.14 5.74
CA TYR A 46 -2.55 15.42 5.06
C TYR A 46 -2.09 15.24 3.61
N LEU A 47 -1.23 14.25 3.34
CA LEU A 47 -0.83 13.90 1.98
C LEU A 47 -2.06 13.47 1.15
N ALA A 48 -2.90 12.57 1.69
CA ALA A 48 -4.09 12.08 1.01
C ALA A 48 -5.05 13.23 0.65
N ARG A 49 -5.35 14.12 1.62
CA ARG A 49 -6.18 15.30 1.38
C ARG A 49 -5.58 16.19 0.29
N LYS A 50 -4.28 16.46 0.35
CA LYS A 50 -3.59 17.32 -0.62
C LYS A 50 -3.57 16.72 -2.01
N SER A 51 -3.34 15.41 -2.12
CA SER A 51 -3.39 14.68 -3.39
C SER A 51 -4.79 14.72 -4.00
N ASN A 52 -5.84 14.46 -3.20
CA ASN A 52 -7.23 14.51 -3.68
C ASN A 52 -7.65 15.92 -4.10
N GLU A 53 -7.18 16.97 -3.41
CA GLU A 53 -7.39 18.37 -3.86
C GLU A 53 -6.78 18.61 -5.24
N LEU A 54 -5.56 18.12 -5.49
CA LEU A 54 -4.87 18.26 -6.78
C LEU A 54 -5.54 17.46 -7.89
N ILE A 55 -5.95 16.21 -7.59
CA ILE A 55 -6.70 15.33 -8.51
C ILE A 55 -8.01 16.01 -8.92
N SER A 56 -8.80 16.46 -7.95
CA SER A 56 -10.08 17.15 -8.21
C SER A 56 -9.93 18.46 -9.00
N ALA A 57 -8.79 19.13 -8.84
CA ALA A 57 -8.45 20.33 -9.61
C ALA A 57 -7.85 20.04 -10.99
N GLY A 58 -7.71 18.77 -11.38
CA GLY A 58 -7.08 18.36 -12.66
C GLY A 58 -5.61 18.75 -12.78
N LYS A 59 -4.91 18.99 -11.66
CA LYS A 59 -3.51 19.40 -11.65
C LYS A 59 -2.60 18.19 -11.66
N SER A 60 -1.56 18.23 -12.50
CA SER A 60 -0.49 17.25 -12.47
C SER A 60 0.41 17.45 -11.25
N PHE A 61 0.85 16.35 -10.68
CA PHE A 61 1.84 16.33 -9.61
C PHE A 61 2.60 15.00 -9.61
N HIS A 62 3.74 14.99 -8.93
CA HIS A 62 4.61 13.83 -8.85
C HIS A 62 4.92 13.52 -7.40
N ILE A 63 5.23 12.28 -7.09
CA ILE A 63 5.60 11.83 -5.74
C ILE A 63 6.93 11.09 -5.81
N ILE A 64 7.80 11.38 -4.85
CA ILE A 64 9.00 10.61 -4.59
C ILE A 64 8.82 9.92 -3.25
N THR A 65 9.08 8.62 -3.20
CA THR A 65 9.05 7.85 -1.96
C THR A 65 10.47 7.59 -1.46
N VAL A 66 10.64 7.64 -0.15
CA VAL A 66 11.89 7.32 0.54
C VAL A 66 11.57 6.28 1.61
N TYR A 67 11.96 5.04 1.36
CA TYR A 67 11.66 3.90 2.20
C TYR A 67 12.90 3.42 2.95
N LEU A 68 12.81 3.38 4.28
CA LEU A 68 13.88 2.91 5.15
C LEU A 68 13.86 1.38 5.23
N TYR A 69 14.59 0.73 4.31
CA TYR A 69 14.71 -0.72 4.29
C TYR A 69 15.45 -1.20 5.54
N GLN A 70 15.05 -2.35 6.12
CA GLN A 70 15.67 -2.93 7.32
C GLN A 70 15.53 -2.12 8.64
N LEU A 71 14.64 -1.14 8.75
CA LEU A 71 14.41 -0.43 10.02
C LEU A 71 14.09 -1.39 11.18
N LYS A 72 13.41 -2.53 10.90
CA LYS A 72 13.17 -3.58 11.89
C LYS A 72 14.47 -4.23 12.40
N HIS A 73 15.47 -4.40 11.54
CA HIS A 73 16.78 -4.94 11.93
C HIS A 73 17.52 -3.96 12.83
N ILE A 74 17.45 -2.68 12.51
CA ILE A 74 18.05 -1.62 13.33
C ILE A 74 17.39 -1.57 14.71
N ASN A 75 16.07 -1.70 14.78
CA ASN A 75 15.37 -1.79 16.07
C ASN A 75 15.83 -2.99 16.91
N LYS A 76 16.22 -4.11 16.31
CA LYS A 76 16.80 -5.26 17.03
C LYS A 76 18.19 -4.96 17.58
N ILE A 77 19.02 -4.20 16.86
CA ILE A 77 20.41 -3.91 17.23
C ILE A 77 20.52 -2.72 18.19
N ALA A 78 19.78 -1.64 17.92
CA ALA A 78 19.87 -0.35 18.62
C ALA A 78 18.64 0.00 19.47
N GLY A 79 17.69 -0.94 19.58
CA GLY A 79 16.42 -0.73 20.26
C GLY A 79 15.48 0.21 19.48
N VAL A 80 14.24 0.33 19.96
CA VAL A 80 13.22 1.23 19.36
C VAL A 80 13.69 2.68 19.35
N GLN A 81 14.44 3.10 20.37
CA GLN A 81 15.02 4.45 20.46
C GLN A 81 15.99 4.74 19.32
N GLY A 82 16.79 3.74 18.93
CA GLY A 82 17.72 3.85 17.79
C GLY A 82 16.96 4.03 16.47
N GLY A 83 15.94 3.26 16.22
CA GLY A 83 15.08 3.42 15.04
C GLY A 83 14.35 4.77 15.02
N ASN A 84 13.82 5.22 16.16
CA ASN A 84 13.21 6.53 16.28
C ASN A 84 14.19 7.67 15.99
N SER A 85 15.45 7.55 16.41
CA SER A 85 16.51 8.53 16.11
C SER A 85 16.79 8.62 14.61
N ILE A 86 16.80 7.49 13.90
CA ILE A 86 16.95 7.44 12.44
C ILE A 86 15.76 8.11 11.75
N LEU A 87 14.53 7.79 12.17
CA LEU A 87 13.32 8.41 11.63
C LEU A 87 13.34 9.93 11.79
N LYS A 88 13.70 10.42 12.97
CA LYS A 88 13.84 11.86 13.24
C LYS A 88 14.94 12.52 12.40
N LEU A 89 16.09 11.86 12.25
CA LEU A 89 17.20 12.37 11.45
C LEU A 89 16.82 12.45 9.97
N THR A 90 16.20 11.40 9.42
CA THR A 90 15.69 11.38 8.04
C THR A 90 14.65 12.47 7.83
N ALA A 91 13.70 12.59 8.73
CA ALA A 91 12.66 13.61 8.67
C ALA A 91 13.22 15.03 8.69
N ARG A 92 14.22 15.29 9.54
CA ARG A 92 14.89 16.58 9.60
C ARG A 92 15.57 16.92 8.27
N LYS A 93 16.36 15.99 7.71
CA LYS A 93 17.01 16.20 6.41
C LYS A 93 15.99 16.45 5.29
N LEU A 94 14.90 15.69 5.24
CA LEU A 94 13.83 15.89 4.26
C LEU A 94 13.12 17.23 4.47
N GLY A 95 12.85 17.61 5.71
CA GLY A 95 12.24 18.90 6.06
C GLY A 95 13.11 20.09 5.69
N GLU A 96 14.43 20.00 5.91
CA GLU A 96 15.40 21.02 5.49
C GLU A 96 15.46 21.15 3.96
N MET A 97 15.37 20.05 3.22
CA MET A 97 15.43 20.01 1.76
C MET A 97 14.12 20.44 1.08
N CYS A 98 12.99 19.91 1.54
CA CYS A 98 11.70 20.03 0.85
C CYS A 98 10.66 20.87 1.61
N GLY A 99 10.92 21.24 2.86
CA GLY A 99 9.98 21.99 3.70
C GLY A 99 8.65 21.26 3.89
N LYS A 100 7.56 22.00 3.63
CA LYS A 100 6.17 21.48 3.78
C LYS A 100 5.75 20.44 2.75
N LYS A 101 6.63 20.04 1.83
CA LYS A 101 6.38 19.04 0.79
C LYS A 101 6.78 17.62 1.21
N ALA A 102 7.43 17.49 2.37
CA ALA A 102 7.82 16.20 2.94
C ALA A 102 6.75 15.69 3.90
N PHE A 103 6.41 14.41 3.77
CA PHE A 103 5.39 13.70 4.55
C PHE A 103 5.96 12.42 5.12
N ARG A 104 5.50 12.01 6.30
CA ARG A 104 5.69 10.66 6.81
C ARG A 104 4.43 9.86 6.60
N THR A 105 4.47 8.82 5.77
CA THR A 105 3.27 8.08 5.36
C THR A 105 3.06 6.79 6.11
N THR A 106 4.15 6.09 6.45
CA THR A 106 4.08 4.87 7.26
C THR A 106 5.15 4.89 8.36
N GLY A 107 5.25 3.78 9.13
CA GLY A 107 6.28 3.62 10.15
C GLY A 107 7.73 3.77 9.64
N LYS A 108 7.95 3.59 8.33
CA LYS A 108 9.28 3.52 7.70
C LYS A 108 9.36 4.21 6.35
N SER A 109 8.27 4.83 5.87
CA SER A 109 8.20 5.48 4.56
C SER A 109 7.95 6.97 4.69
N PHE A 110 8.62 7.72 3.83
CA PHE A 110 8.42 9.15 3.64
C PHE A 110 8.06 9.41 2.18
N MET A 111 7.31 10.47 1.94
CA MET A 111 6.96 10.92 0.59
C MET A 111 7.22 12.40 0.42
N ILE A 112 7.56 12.80 -0.80
CA ILE A 112 7.72 14.19 -1.20
C ILE A 112 6.75 14.44 -2.36
N LEU A 113 5.89 15.43 -2.21
CA LEU A 113 4.94 15.85 -3.24
C LEU A 113 5.52 17.07 -3.99
N THR A 114 5.61 16.97 -5.32
CA THR A 114 6.13 18.01 -6.20
C THR A 114 5.09 18.43 -7.22
N GLY A 115 5.04 19.72 -7.53
CA GLY A 115 4.07 20.29 -8.48
C GLY A 115 4.55 20.35 -9.92
N SER A 116 5.85 20.16 -10.17
CA SER A 116 6.45 20.19 -11.51
C SER A 116 7.48 19.08 -11.69
N LEU A 117 7.73 18.72 -12.95
CA LEU A 117 8.75 17.73 -13.30
C LEU A 117 10.16 18.20 -12.93
N GLU A 118 10.45 19.48 -13.13
CA GLU A 118 11.74 20.08 -12.77
C GLU A 118 12.04 19.96 -11.27
N GLU A 119 11.05 20.24 -10.44
CA GLU A 119 11.16 20.08 -8.99
C GLU A 119 11.32 18.60 -8.58
N TYR A 120 10.60 17.70 -9.24
CA TYR A 120 10.71 16.26 -9.05
C TYR A 120 12.13 15.77 -9.36
N GLU A 121 12.70 16.11 -10.50
CA GLU A 121 14.05 15.73 -10.91
C GLU A 121 15.12 16.32 -9.98
N TYR A 122 14.92 17.56 -9.56
CA TYR A 122 15.80 18.21 -8.58
C TYR A 122 15.85 17.41 -7.26
N TYR A 123 14.69 17.17 -6.63
CA TYR A 123 14.66 16.42 -5.37
C TYR A 123 15.13 14.98 -5.51
N LEU A 124 14.80 14.32 -6.61
CA LEU A 124 15.26 12.97 -6.89
C LEU A 124 16.81 12.92 -6.94
N THR A 125 17.42 13.88 -7.60
CA THR A 125 18.89 14.01 -7.68
C THR A 125 19.51 14.28 -6.30
N GLN A 126 18.91 15.15 -5.50
CA GLN A 126 19.39 15.44 -4.15
C GLN A 126 19.27 14.21 -3.24
N LEU A 127 18.17 13.44 -3.33
CA LEU A 127 17.97 12.22 -2.57
C LEU A 127 18.98 11.12 -2.95
N LYS A 128 19.28 10.97 -4.25
CA LYS A 128 20.33 10.04 -4.72
C LYS A 128 21.67 10.38 -4.10
N ARG A 129 22.06 11.66 -4.05
CA ARG A 129 23.30 12.12 -3.41
C ARG A 129 23.29 11.95 -1.89
N MET A 130 22.13 12.16 -1.25
CA MET A 130 21.94 12.04 0.19
C MET A 130 22.01 10.59 0.69
N PHE A 131 21.56 9.65 -0.14
CA PHE A 131 21.42 8.22 0.19
C PHE A 131 22.18 7.32 -0.80
N ASP A 132 23.39 7.69 -1.17
CA ASP A 132 24.26 7.05 -2.18
C ASP A 132 24.74 5.62 -1.82
N GLY A 133 23.91 4.80 -1.25
CA GLY A 133 24.19 3.40 -0.89
C GLY A 133 25.13 3.20 0.31
N ASN A 134 25.82 4.25 0.74
CA ASN A 134 26.77 4.26 1.87
C ASN A 134 26.35 5.20 3.00
N SER A 135 25.08 5.56 3.08
CA SER A 135 24.59 6.49 4.11
C SER A 135 24.86 5.96 5.51
N LYS A 136 26.02 6.35 6.05
CA LYS A 136 26.42 6.07 7.42
C LYS A 136 25.72 7.04 8.35
N LEU A 137 24.83 6.51 9.17
CA LEU A 137 24.15 7.30 10.20
C LEU A 137 24.80 7.00 11.55
N ASN A 138 25.22 8.05 12.25
CA ASN A 138 25.69 7.89 13.63
C ASN A 138 24.49 7.89 14.57
N VAL A 139 24.22 6.75 15.19
CA VAL A 139 23.14 6.54 16.14
C VAL A 139 23.76 6.01 17.43
N ASN A 140 23.68 6.80 18.50
CA ASN A 140 24.23 6.43 19.82
C ASN A 140 25.70 5.98 19.76
N ASN A 141 26.54 6.72 19.07
CA ASN A 141 27.97 6.44 18.82
C ASN A 141 28.24 5.15 18.02
N LYS A 142 27.24 4.58 17.36
CA LYS A 142 27.39 3.47 16.41
C LYS A 142 27.14 3.98 15.00
N ILE A 143 28.06 3.67 14.09
CA ILE A 143 27.86 3.93 12.66
C ILE A 143 27.00 2.80 12.10
N ILE A 144 25.78 3.14 11.67
CA ILE A 144 24.84 2.21 11.06
C ILE A 144 24.70 2.56 9.58
N THR A 145 24.94 1.63 8.70
CA THR A 145 24.61 1.75 7.29
C THR A 145 23.16 1.30 7.11
N MET A 146 22.31 2.17 6.56
CA MET A 146 20.91 1.85 6.32
C MET A 146 20.61 1.97 4.83
N PRO A 147 20.24 0.86 4.19
CA PRO A 147 19.79 0.92 2.81
C PRO A 147 18.45 1.66 2.73
N VAL A 148 18.38 2.60 1.82
CA VAL A 148 17.20 3.40 1.52
C VAL A 148 16.77 3.08 0.09
N ILE A 149 15.50 2.73 -0.07
CA ILE A 149 14.90 2.57 -1.39
C ILE A 149 14.23 3.89 -1.75
N ILE A 150 14.53 4.40 -2.93
CA ILE A 150 13.90 5.60 -3.47
C ILE A 150 13.13 5.18 -4.70
N SER A 151 11.85 5.53 -4.77
CA SER A 151 11.04 5.34 -5.98
C SER A 151 10.29 6.61 -6.33
N GLY A 152 10.00 6.78 -7.61
CA GLY A 152 9.34 7.96 -8.11
C GLY A 152 8.07 7.63 -8.88
N ILE A 153 6.99 8.36 -8.63
CA ILE A 153 5.71 8.26 -9.32
C ILE A 153 5.50 9.55 -10.11
N MET A 154 5.63 9.47 -11.42
CA MET A 154 5.35 10.61 -12.30
C MET A 154 3.86 10.67 -12.62
N ASN A 155 3.32 11.91 -12.66
CA ASN A 155 1.90 12.12 -12.97
C ASN A 155 0.96 11.31 -12.07
N ALA A 156 1.19 11.36 -10.76
CA ALA A 156 0.49 10.57 -9.76
C ALA A 156 -1.05 10.78 -9.78
N GLN A 157 -1.54 11.91 -10.32
CA GLN A 157 -2.97 12.14 -10.53
C GLN A 157 -3.63 11.11 -11.45
N LYS A 158 -2.87 10.42 -12.32
CA LYS A 158 -3.41 9.37 -13.21
C LYS A 158 -3.94 8.15 -12.44
N LEU A 159 -3.51 7.94 -11.21
CA LEU A 159 -4.04 6.90 -10.34
C LEU A 159 -5.46 7.22 -9.84
N GLY A 160 -5.91 8.48 -9.94
CA GLY A 160 -7.29 8.90 -9.70
C GLY A 160 -7.71 8.98 -8.24
N ASP A 161 -6.97 8.39 -7.32
CA ASP A 161 -7.26 8.35 -5.88
C ASP A 161 -5.99 8.32 -5.04
N SER A 162 -6.01 9.00 -3.88
CA SER A 162 -4.87 9.05 -2.97
C SER A 162 -4.55 7.70 -2.31
N GLY A 163 -5.54 6.85 -2.12
CA GLY A 163 -5.33 5.48 -1.62
C GLY A 163 -4.54 4.65 -2.62
N LEU A 164 -4.90 4.70 -3.90
CA LEU A 164 -4.15 4.04 -4.97
C LEU A 164 -2.72 4.56 -5.12
N ILE A 165 -2.49 5.85 -4.85
CA ILE A 165 -1.13 6.42 -4.83
C ILE A 165 -0.29 5.77 -3.72
N LEU A 166 -0.84 5.65 -2.52
CA LEU A 166 -0.15 5.01 -1.39
C LEU A 166 0.12 3.53 -1.67
N GLU A 167 -0.88 2.80 -2.17
CA GLU A 167 -0.73 1.39 -2.52
C GLU A 167 0.28 1.15 -3.65
N TYR A 168 0.29 2.04 -4.66
CA TYR A 168 1.27 1.95 -5.74
C TYR A 168 2.69 2.23 -5.25
N ALA A 169 2.85 3.18 -4.33
CA ALA A 169 4.14 3.41 -3.68
C ALA A 169 4.63 2.16 -2.91
N GLU A 170 3.75 1.50 -2.16
CA GLU A 170 4.07 0.23 -1.48
C GLU A 170 4.41 -0.89 -2.47
N TYR A 171 3.73 -0.95 -3.61
CA TYR A 171 4.03 -1.90 -4.69
C TYR A 171 5.45 -1.68 -5.25
N LEU A 172 5.83 -0.41 -5.51
CA LEU A 172 7.19 -0.06 -5.96
C LEU A 172 8.25 -0.40 -4.89
N GLU A 173 7.95 -0.16 -3.61
CA GLU A 173 8.84 -0.54 -2.50
C GLU A 173 9.06 -2.06 -2.45
N ALA A 174 7.99 -2.85 -2.58
CA ALA A 174 8.06 -4.31 -2.58
C ALA A 174 8.82 -4.86 -3.80
N LEU A 175 8.61 -4.26 -4.97
CA LEU A 175 9.31 -4.62 -6.20
C LEU A 175 10.82 -4.37 -6.06
N SER A 176 11.20 -3.21 -5.52
CA SER A 176 12.60 -2.86 -5.24
C SER A 176 13.26 -3.83 -4.27
N ALA A 177 12.56 -4.14 -3.18
CA ALA A 177 13.06 -5.04 -2.16
C ALA A 177 13.29 -6.48 -2.70
N LYS A 178 12.41 -6.96 -3.58
CA LYS A 178 12.50 -8.27 -4.23
C LYS A 178 13.73 -8.35 -5.17
N ASN A 179 14.01 -7.26 -5.87
CA ASN A 179 15.12 -7.20 -6.82
C ASN A 179 16.48 -6.88 -6.16
N GLY A 180 16.51 -6.70 -4.84
CA GLY A 180 17.73 -6.33 -4.10
C GLY A 180 18.30 -4.96 -4.46
N LEU A 181 17.49 -4.11 -5.09
CA LEU A 181 17.92 -2.81 -5.61
C LEU A 181 17.87 -1.74 -4.53
N THR A 182 18.99 -1.06 -4.36
CA THR A 182 19.06 0.26 -3.70
C THR A 182 18.93 1.39 -4.74
N GLU A 183 18.67 1.03 -6.00
CA GLU A 183 18.52 1.97 -7.10
C GLU A 183 17.12 2.59 -7.13
N VAL A 184 17.05 3.79 -7.68
CA VAL A 184 15.79 4.50 -7.85
C VAL A 184 14.95 3.80 -8.90
N ILE A 185 13.83 3.23 -8.51
CA ILE A 185 12.82 2.77 -9.46
C ILE A 185 11.99 3.98 -9.88
N GLN A 186 12.12 4.35 -11.13
CA GLN A 186 11.18 5.29 -11.74
C GLN A 186 9.98 4.50 -12.26
N ASP A 187 8.81 5.08 -12.04
CA ASP A 187 7.57 4.61 -12.62
C ASP A 187 7.68 4.58 -14.15
N ASP A 188 7.47 3.40 -14.71
CA ASP A 188 7.28 3.23 -16.14
C ASP A 188 5.86 2.75 -16.45
N TYR A 189 5.48 2.86 -17.71
CA TYR A 189 4.14 2.48 -18.16
C TYR A 189 3.82 1.00 -17.88
N GLN A 190 4.80 0.12 -17.99
CA GLN A 190 4.62 -1.32 -17.75
C GLN A 190 4.39 -1.62 -16.28
N THR A 191 5.13 -0.99 -15.39
CA THR A 191 5.02 -1.15 -13.94
C THR A 191 3.67 -0.66 -13.43
N MET A 192 3.20 0.51 -13.88
CA MET A 192 1.89 1.04 -13.52
C MET A 192 0.76 0.16 -14.05
N ASN A 193 0.84 -0.27 -15.30
CA ASN A 193 -0.18 -1.18 -15.87
C ASN A 193 -0.21 -2.52 -15.14
N GLY A 194 0.94 -3.07 -14.76
CA GLY A 194 1.02 -4.29 -13.95
C GLY A 194 0.33 -4.13 -12.59
N PHE A 195 0.55 -3.01 -11.93
CA PHE A 195 -0.15 -2.69 -10.68
C PHE A 195 -1.66 -2.58 -10.88
N LEU A 196 -2.12 -1.81 -11.86
CA LEU A 196 -3.53 -1.63 -12.15
C LEU A 196 -4.21 -2.95 -12.56
N TYR A 197 -3.51 -3.79 -13.33
CA TYR A 197 -3.97 -5.14 -13.67
C TYR A 197 -4.17 -5.97 -12.40
N ASN A 198 -3.18 -6.01 -11.49
CA ASN A 198 -3.28 -6.74 -10.24
C ASN A 198 -4.44 -6.24 -9.36
N LYS A 199 -4.70 -4.92 -9.35
CA LYS A 199 -5.85 -4.35 -8.62
C LYS A 199 -7.18 -4.77 -9.21
N ARG A 200 -7.32 -4.83 -10.52
CA ARG A 200 -8.53 -5.33 -11.18
C ARG A 200 -8.75 -6.81 -10.89
N VAL A 201 -7.69 -7.62 -10.89
CA VAL A 201 -7.76 -9.03 -10.50
C VAL A 201 -8.17 -9.18 -9.03
N GLU A 202 -7.60 -8.39 -8.12
CA GLU A 202 -7.96 -8.40 -6.69
C GLU A 202 -9.45 -8.12 -6.47
N GLN A 203 -9.97 -7.07 -7.10
CA GLN A 203 -11.39 -6.72 -7.02
C GLN A 203 -12.29 -7.84 -7.57
N TYR A 204 -11.87 -8.48 -8.66
CA TYR A 204 -12.62 -9.56 -9.28
C TYR A 204 -12.59 -10.86 -8.47
N LEU A 205 -11.52 -11.14 -7.73
CA LEU A 205 -11.40 -12.34 -6.91
C LEU A 205 -12.50 -12.47 -5.87
N HIS A 206 -12.89 -11.39 -5.21
CA HIS A 206 -14.02 -11.40 -4.27
C HIS A 206 -15.30 -11.88 -4.94
N LYS A 207 -15.59 -11.36 -6.13
CA LYS A 207 -16.75 -11.79 -6.92
C LYS A 207 -16.61 -13.24 -7.36
N ALA A 208 -15.45 -13.63 -7.87
CA ALA A 208 -15.18 -14.97 -8.37
C ALA A 208 -15.33 -16.05 -7.30
N ILE A 209 -14.95 -15.76 -6.06
CA ILE A 209 -15.15 -16.64 -4.91
C ILE A 209 -16.64 -16.73 -4.55
N THR A 210 -17.33 -15.57 -4.44
CA THR A 210 -18.74 -15.54 -4.02
C THR A 210 -19.67 -16.19 -5.03
N GLU A 211 -19.41 -15.99 -6.32
CA GLU A 211 -20.23 -16.52 -7.43
C GLU A 211 -19.70 -17.86 -7.99
N ASP A 212 -18.64 -18.42 -7.38
CA ASP A 212 -17.99 -19.67 -7.79
C ASP A 212 -17.62 -19.71 -9.28
N LEU A 213 -16.89 -18.67 -9.73
CA LEU A 213 -16.52 -18.48 -11.14
C LEU A 213 -15.22 -19.20 -11.55
N PHE A 214 -14.62 -19.98 -10.67
CA PHE A 214 -13.43 -20.77 -10.98
C PHE A 214 -13.79 -21.99 -11.81
N GLU A 215 -12.96 -22.34 -12.76
CA GLU A 215 -13.01 -23.62 -13.48
C GLU A 215 -11.90 -24.54 -12.97
N ILE A 216 -12.14 -25.84 -12.98
CA ILE A 216 -11.13 -26.85 -12.64
C ILE A 216 -10.78 -27.64 -13.89
N TYR A 217 -9.53 -27.55 -14.30
CA TYR A 217 -8.97 -28.36 -15.37
C TYR A 217 -8.20 -29.52 -14.78
N TYR A 218 -8.37 -30.70 -15.36
CA TYR A 218 -7.69 -31.92 -14.93
C TYR A 218 -6.59 -32.26 -15.91
N GLN A 219 -5.34 -32.18 -15.42
CA GLN A 219 -4.18 -32.57 -16.23
C GLN A 219 -3.74 -33.98 -15.89
N PRO A 220 -3.77 -34.93 -16.85
CA PRO A 220 -3.33 -36.28 -16.60
C PRO A 220 -1.82 -36.37 -16.48
N VAL A 221 -1.33 -37.09 -15.45
CA VAL A 221 0.09 -37.31 -15.19
C VAL A 221 0.47 -38.72 -15.64
N TYR A 222 1.35 -38.80 -16.64
CA TYR A 222 1.81 -40.05 -17.19
C TYR A 222 3.05 -40.59 -16.48
N SER A 223 3.04 -41.85 -16.06
CA SER A 223 4.17 -42.53 -15.48
C SER A 223 5.02 -43.20 -16.54
N THR A 224 6.23 -42.71 -16.79
CA THR A 224 7.17 -43.34 -17.71
C THR A 224 7.59 -44.74 -17.27
N ARG A 225 7.60 -44.99 -15.95
CA ARG A 225 7.92 -46.31 -15.37
C ARG A 225 6.77 -47.31 -15.58
N LYS A 226 5.53 -46.90 -15.29
CA LYS A 226 4.37 -47.77 -15.41
C LYS A 226 3.76 -47.76 -16.82
N LYS A 227 4.20 -46.88 -17.71
CA LYS A 227 3.72 -46.69 -19.09
C LYS A 227 2.21 -46.45 -19.16
N CYS A 228 1.61 -45.79 -18.17
CA CYS A 228 0.20 -45.44 -18.12
C CYS A 228 -0.02 -44.11 -17.37
N PHE A 229 -1.20 -43.53 -17.50
CA PHE A 229 -1.65 -42.43 -16.65
C PHE A 229 -1.94 -42.94 -15.24
N ILE A 230 -1.46 -42.27 -14.22
CA ILE A 230 -1.53 -42.73 -12.83
C ILE A 230 -2.31 -41.78 -11.92
N THR A 231 -2.47 -40.53 -12.30
CA THR A 231 -3.18 -39.53 -11.51
C THR A 231 -3.59 -38.35 -12.39
N LEU A 232 -4.45 -37.50 -11.84
CA LEU A 232 -4.88 -36.25 -12.42
C LEU A 232 -4.46 -35.11 -11.48
N GLU A 233 -3.92 -34.04 -12.02
CA GLU A 233 -3.71 -32.81 -11.29
C GLU A 233 -4.87 -31.87 -11.52
N ALA A 234 -5.49 -31.40 -10.45
CA ALA A 234 -6.61 -30.45 -10.51
C ALA A 234 -6.05 -29.01 -10.48
N LEU A 235 -6.26 -28.29 -11.55
CA LEU A 235 -5.68 -26.97 -11.78
C LEU A 235 -6.80 -25.94 -11.90
N SER A 236 -6.85 -25.00 -10.96
CA SER A 236 -7.79 -23.88 -11.01
C SER A 236 -7.50 -22.96 -12.18
N ARG A 237 -8.56 -22.51 -12.83
CA ARG A 237 -8.54 -21.52 -13.92
C ARG A 237 -9.54 -20.43 -13.58
N LEU A 238 -9.19 -19.20 -13.92
CA LEU A 238 -10.05 -18.05 -13.72
C LEU A 238 -10.08 -17.19 -14.98
N GLN A 239 -11.29 -16.88 -15.45
CA GLN A 239 -11.51 -16.02 -16.59
C GLN A 239 -12.23 -14.75 -16.17
N HIS A 240 -11.64 -13.61 -16.50
CA HIS A 240 -12.27 -12.30 -16.31
C HIS A 240 -12.95 -11.86 -17.62
N PRO A 241 -14.14 -11.26 -17.58
CA PRO A 241 -14.88 -10.87 -18.80
C PRO A 241 -14.11 -9.93 -19.73
N GLU A 242 -13.31 -9.03 -19.18
CA GLU A 242 -12.55 -8.05 -19.97
C GLU A 242 -11.04 -8.36 -20.03
N LEU A 243 -10.45 -8.97 -18.99
CA LEU A 243 -9.01 -9.27 -18.95
C LEU A 243 -8.66 -10.61 -19.60
N GLY A 244 -9.69 -11.45 -19.92
CA GLY A 244 -9.46 -12.79 -20.40
C GLY A 244 -8.99 -13.75 -19.29
N TRP A 245 -8.17 -14.74 -19.69
CA TRP A 245 -7.61 -15.71 -18.75
C TRP A 245 -6.60 -15.05 -17.81
N ILE A 246 -6.81 -15.23 -16.49
CA ILE A 246 -5.90 -14.79 -15.46
C ILE A 246 -4.99 -15.96 -15.10
N ALA A 247 -3.67 -15.75 -15.18
CA ALA A 247 -2.69 -16.76 -14.86
C ALA A 247 -2.77 -17.19 -13.38
N PRO A 248 -2.67 -18.49 -13.07
CA PRO A 248 -2.78 -19.00 -11.70
C PRO A 248 -1.79 -18.34 -10.71
N ASP A 249 -0.56 -18.15 -11.11
CA ASP A 249 0.48 -17.50 -10.31
C ASP A 249 0.13 -16.04 -9.95
N VAL A 250 -0.65 -15.35 -10.76
CA VAL A 250 -1.12 -13.99 -10.47
C VAL A 250 -2.23 -14.04 -9.42
N PHE A 251 -3.33 -14.78 -9.68
CA PHE A 251 -4.45 -14.74 -8.75
C PHE A 251 -4.16 -15.45 -7.43
N ILE A 252 -3.30 -16.48 -7.41
CA ILE A 252 -2.87 -17.14 -6.17
C ILE A 252 -2.08 -16.19 -5.29
N GLN A 253 -1.08 -15.47 -5.84
CA GLN A 253 -0.30 -14.49 -5.06
C GLN A 253 -1.18 -13.38 -4.48
N ILE A 254 -2.16 -12.90 -5.26
CA ILE A 254 -3.11 -11.88 -4.79
C ILE A 254 -4.01 -12.46 -3.70
N ALA A 255 -4.50 -13.70 -3.86
CA ALA A 255 -5.33 -14.37 -2.88
C ALA A 255 -4.60 -14.64 -1.56
N GLU A 256 -3.33 -15.06 -1.61
CA GLU A 256 -2.48 -15.24 -0.43
C GLU A 256 -2.28 -13.90 0.33
N LYS A 257 -1.95 -12.84 -0.40
CA LYS A 257 -1.75 -11.50 0.17
C LYS A 257 -3.00 -10.98 0.89
N ASN A 258 -4.18 -11.30 0.37
CA ASN A 258 -5.48 -10.82 0.86
C ASN A 258 -6.23 -11.86 1.72
N HIS A 259 -5.58 -12.94 2.16
CA HIS A 259 -6.17 -14.00 2.99
C HIS A 259 -7.41 -14.68 2.36
N MET A 260 -7.45 -14.75 1.03
CA MET A 260 -8.55 -15.38 0.28
C MET A 260 -8.22 -16.81 -0.20
N ILE A 261 -6.96 -17.26 -0.02
CA ILE A 261 -6.48 -18.53 -0.59
C ILE A 261 -7.22 -19.74 -0.02
N GLU A 262 -7.58 -19.72 1.27
CA GLU A 262 -8.33 -20.79 1.92
C GLU A 262 -9.70 -20.99 1.26
N GLN A 263 -10.42 -19.91 0.97
CA GLN A 263 -11.73 -19.96 0.31
C GLN A 263 -11.63 -20.56 -1.10
N ILE A 264 -10.60 -20.18 -1.86
CA ILE A 264 -10.35 -20.77 -3.20
C ILE A 264 -10.04 -22.26 -3.07
N THR A 265 -9.24 -22.66 -2.07
CA THR A 265 -8.89 -24.06 -1.82
C THR A 265 -10.14 -24.89 -1.48
N ASP A 266 -11.02 -24.38 -0.63
CA ASP A 266 -12.27 -25.06 -0.26
C ASP A 266 -13.20 -25.23 -1.46
N LEU A 267 -13.33 -24.21 -2.33
CA LEU A 267 -14.10 -24.32 -3.57
C LEU A 267 -13.50 -25.38 -4.50
N GLN A 268 -12.19 -25.36 -4.70
CA GLN A 268 -11.48 -26.34 -5.52
C GLN A 268 -11.67 -27.76 -4.98
N PHE A 269 -11.47 -27.94 -3.67
CA PHE A 269 -11.61 -29.24 -3.02
C PHE A 269 -13.05 -29.79 -3.16
N SER A 270 -14.06 -28.97 -2.93
CA SER A 270 -15.46 -29.34 -3.06
C SER A 270 -15.80 -29.80 -4.48
N ARG A 271 -15.29 -29.11 -5.50
CA ARG A 271 -15.48 -29.48 -6.91
C ARG A 271 -14.76 -30.76 -7.29
N VAL A 272 -13.52 -30.97 -6.81
CA VAL A 272 -12.78 -32.22 -7.02
C VAL A 272 -13.51 -33.41 -6.39
N CYS A 273 -14.02 -33.27 -5.15
CA CYS A 273 -14.78 -34.30 -4.50
C CYS A 273 -16.06 -34.67 -5.28
N ARG A 274 -16.77 -33.68 -5.81
CA ARG A 274 -17.95 -33.88 -6.65
C ARG A 274 -17.59 -34.62 -7.93
N PHE A 275 -16.54 -34.17 -8.62
CA PHE A 275 -16.05 -34.81 -9.85
C PHE A 275 -15.70 -36.30 -9.63
N LEU A 276 -14.98 -36.61 -8.54
CA LEU A 276 -14.66 -38.02 -8.19
C LEU A 276 -15.89 -38.83 -7.84
N GLY A 277 -16.86 -38.23 -7.15
CA GLY A 277 -18.14 -38.91 -6.84
C GLY A 277 -18.94 -39.30 -8.09
N GLU A 278 -18.91 -38.45 -9.12
CA GLU A 278 -19.56 -38.68 -10.42
C GLU A 278 -18.76 -39.65 -11.32
N ASN A 279 -17.45 -39.72 -11.14
CA ASN A 279 -16.54 -40.52 -11.99
C ASN A 279 -15.78 -41.59 -11.18
N ARG A 280 -16.55 -42.42 -10.45
CA ARG A 280 -15.97 -43.45 -9.54
C ARG A 280 -15.05 -44.45 -10.22
N TYR A 281 -15.11 -44.59 -11.54
CA TYR A 281 -14.22 -45.45 -12.33
C TYR A 281 -12.78 -44.88 -12.44
N LEU A 282 -12.56 -43.65 -12.02
CA LEU A 282 -11.21 -43.02 -11.97
C LEU A 282 -10.48 -43.27 -10.65
N MET A 283 -11.17 -43.84 -9.66
CA MET A 283 -10.59 -44.24 -8.37
C MET A 283 -10.14 -45.72 -8.45
#